data_2dbee05a617d3e2db4e3ad8bf3a8d948
#
_entry.id   2dbee05a617d3e2db4e3ad8bf3a8d948
#
_cell.length_a   1.000
_cell.length_b   1.000
_cell.length_c   1.000
_cell.angle_alpha   90.00
_cell.angle_beta   90.00
_cell.angle_gamma   90.00
#
_symmetry.space_group_name_H-M   'P 1'
#
loop_
_entity.id
_entity.type
_entity.pdbx_description
1 polymer ?
#
loop_
_entity_poly.entity_id
_entity_poly.type
_entity_poly.pdbx_seq_one_letter_code
_entity_poly.pdbx_strand_id
1 'polypeptide(L)'
;MKHCLVVDDSRVVRKVARKILEELHFAISEAEDGQIALTACRGTMPDAILLDWNMPNMSGIEFLRALRQESGGDRPIVVFCTTENDINFITQAMEAGANEYIMKPFDREILEAKFAEVGLV
;
A
#
# COMPACT_ATOMS: atom_id res chain seq x y z
N MET A 1 8.17 -10.47 -12.89
CA MET A 1 6.88 -10.27 -12.20
C MET A 1 7.06 -9.24 -11.09
N LYS A 2 6.25 -8.20 -11.08
CA LYS A 2 6.32 -7.19 -10.04
C LYS A 2 5.79 -7.72 -8.71
N HIS A 3 6.38 -7.27 -7.63
CA HIS A 3 6.02 -7.67 -6.26
C HIS A 3 5.27 -6.55 -5.57
N CYS A 4 4.08 -6.86 -5.05
CA CYS A 4 3.27 -5.92 -4.26
C CYS A 4 3.12 -6.42 -2.84
N LEU A 5 3.37 -5.54 -1.87
CA LEU A 5 3.12 -5.80 -0.46
C LEU A 5 1.76 -5.20 -0.11
N VAL A 6 0.84 -6.02 0.39
CA VAL A 6 -0.48 -5.58 0.84
C VAL A 6 -0.45 -5.43 2.35
N VAL A 7 -0.63 -4.22 2.83
CA VAL A 7 -0.54 -3.87 4.26
C VAL A 7 -1.91 -3.42 4.74
N ASP A 8 -2.57 -4.24 5.53
CA ASP A 8 -3.90 -3.98 6.07
C ASP A 8 -4.12 -4.90 7.26
N ASP A 9 -4.74 -4.40 8.33
CA ASP A 9 -5.02 -5.21 9.51
C ASP A 9 -6.20 -6.16 9.30
N SER A 10 -7.01 -5.91 8.27
CA SER A 10 -8.14 -6.78 7.91
C SER A 10 -7.68 -7.93 7.01
N ARG A 11 -7.78 -9.15 7.53
CA ARG A 11 -7.49 -10.35 6.75
C ARG A 11 -8.37 -10.46 5.51
N VAL A 12 -9.64 -10.06 5.62
CA VAL A 12 -10.59 -10.09 4.49
C VAL A 12 -10.16 -9.13 3.40
N VAL A 13 -9.79 -7.91 3.76
CA VAL A 13 -9.31 -6.92 2.79
C VAL A 13 -8.04 -7.40 2.09
N ARG A 14 -7.08 -7.97 2.86
CA ARG A 14 -5.86 -8.52 2.26
C ARG A 14 -6.18 -9.65 1.27
N LYS A 15 -7.14 -10.52 1.60
CA LYS A 15 -7.55 -11.61 0.71
C LYS A 15 -8.13 -11.10 -0.59
N VAL A 16 -9.02 -10.10 -0.50
CA VAL A 16 -9.66 -9.50 -1.68
C VAL A 16 -8.61 -8.83 -2.56
N ALA A 17 -7.75 -8.02 -1.95
CA ALA A 17 -6.69 -7.32 -2.67
C ALA A 17 -5.72 -8.31 -3.33
N ARG A 18 -5.32 -9.34 -2.60
CA ARG A 18 -4.43 -10.38 -3.11
C ARG A 18 -5.00 -11.05 -4.35
N LYS A 19 -6.27 -11.44 -4.31
CA LYS A 19 -6.93 -12.10 -5.43
C LYS A 19 -6.91 -11.20 -6.68
N ILE A 20 -7.28 -9.94 -6.52
CA ILE A 20 -7.28 -8.99 -7.63
C ILE A 20 -5.88 -8.81 -8.21
N LEU A 21 -4.89 -8.59 -7.35
CA LEU A 21 -3.53 -8.29 -7.78
C LEU A 21 -2.83 -9.51 -8.38
N GLU A 22 -3.12 -10.71 -7.90
CA GLU A 22 -2.62 -11.94 -8.53
C GLU A 22 -3.18 -12.10 -9.94
N GLU A 23 -4.44 -11.75 -10.13
CA GLU A 23 -5.05 -11.75 -11.47
C GLU A 23 -4.42 -10.70 -12.40
N LEU A 24 -3.84 -9.64 -11.82
CA LEU A 24 -3.09 -8.63 -12.56
C LEU A 24 -1.59 -8.97 -12.68
N HIS A 25 -1.23 -10.19 -12.34
CA HIS A 25 0.12 -10.76 -12.47
C HIS A 25 1.16 -10.18 -11.50
N PHE A 26 0.75 -9.84 -10.29
CA PHE A 26 1.68 -9.48 -9.22
C PHE A 26 2.01 -10.70 -8.36
N ALA A 27 3.25 -10.76 -7.89
CA ALA A 27 3.61 -11.60 -6.76
C ALA A 27 3.23 -10.83 -5.49
N ILE A 28 2.59 -11.49 -4.51
CA ILE A 28 2.01 -10.80 -3.36
C ILE A 28 2.63 -11.27 -2.05
N SER A 29 2.96 -10.28 -1.20
CA SER A 29 3.23 -10.49 0.22
C SER A 29 2.21 -9.71 1.02
N GLU A 30 2.00 -10.10 2.28
CA GLU A 30 1.02 -9.45 3.15
C GLU A 30 1.66 -9.07 4.48
N ALA A 31 1.16 -7.98 5.08
CA ALA A 31 1.53 -7.57 6.42
C ALA A 31 0.29 -7.02 7.11
N GLU A 32 0.11 -7.35 8.39
CA GLU A 32 -1.08 -6.94 9.13
C GLU A 32 -0.90 -5.61 9.88
N ASP A 33 0.31 -5.08 9.95
CA ASP A 33 0.55 -3.76 10.52
C ASP A 33 1.82 -3.14 9.92
N GLY A 34 2.05 -1.87 10.28
CA GLY A 34 3.18 -1.12 9.74
C GLY A 34 4.54 -1.64 10.17
N GLN A 35 4.65 -2.20 11.38
CA GLN A 35 5.92 -2.73 11.88
C GLN A 35 6.32 -3.99 11.11
N ILE A 36 5.37 -4.89 10.89
CA ILE A 36 5.60 -6.11 10.10
C ILE A 36 5.95 -5.72 8.65
N ALA A 37 5.23 -4.73 8.11
CA ALA A 37 5.49 -4.22 6.77
C ALA A 37 6.91 -3.65 6.63
N LEU A 38 7.36 -2.88 7.61
CA LEU A 38 8.69 -2.28 7.58
C LEU A 38 9.78 -3.36 7.60
N THR A 39 9.61 -4.36 8.46
CA THR A 39 10.51 -5.51 8.53
C THR A 39 10.57 -6.26 7.20
N ALA A 40 9.40 -6.46 6.57
CA ALA A 40 9.31 -7.11 5.27
C ALA A 40 10.06 -6.32 4.19
N CYS A 41 9.91 -5.00 4.18
CA CYS A 41 10.59 -4.12 3.22
C CYS A 41 12.11 -4.13 3.40
N ARG A 42 12.58 -4.22 4.64
CA ARG A 42 14.01 -4.32 4.93
C ARG A 42 14.61 -5.63 4.39
N GLY A 43 13.81 -6.71 4.40
CA GLY A 43 14.25 -7.98 3.84
C GLY A 43 14.26 -7.98 2.32
N THR A 44 13.16 -7.55 1.71
CA THR A 44 13.01 -7.46 0.25
C THR A 44 12.11 -6.28 -0.08
N MET A 45 12.69 -5.26 -0.71
CA MET A 45 11.93 -4.06 -1.07
C MET A 45 10.96 -4.37 -2.20
N PRO A 46 9.63 -4.17 -2.00
CA PRO A 46 8.65 -4.45 -3.06
C PRO A 46 8.67 -3.38 -4.14
N ASP A 47 8.03 -3.67 -5.28
CA ASP A 47 7.84 -2.69 -6.35
C ASP A 47 6.66 -1.78 -6.05
N ALA A 48 5.66 -2.31 -5.36
CA ALA A 48 4.43 -1.59 -5.02
C ALA A 48 3.97 -1.95 -3.62
N ILE A 49 3.27 -1.02 -2.99
CA ILE A 49 2.67 -1.23 -1.67
C ILE A 49 1.25 -0.69 -1.71
N LEU A 50 0.28 -1.54 -1.37
CA LEU A 50 -1.09 -1.12 -1.11
C LEU A 50 -1.22 -0.98 0.40
N LEU A 51 -1.42 0.23 0.90
CA LEU A 51 -1.20 0.56 2.31
C LEU A 51 -2.46 1.13 2.96
N ASP A 52 -2.94 0.45 4.00
CA ASP A 52 -4.07 0.92 4.81
C ASP A 52 -3.65 2.07 5.74
N TRP A 53 -4.60 2.96 6.06
CA TRP A 53 -4.38 4.10 6.96
C TRP A 53 -4.34 3.68 8.43
N ASN A 54 -5.38 2.97 8.89
CA ASN A 54 -5.58 2.63 10.31
C ASN A 54 -5.12 1.22 10.62
N MET A 55 -4.04 1.10 11.38
CA MET A 55 -3.50 -0.20 11.78
C MET A 55 -2.95 -0.11 13.21
N PRO A 56 -2.95 -1.24 13.96
CA PRO A 56 -2.34 -1.26 15.29
C PRO A 56 -0.81 -1.18 15.19
N ASN A 57 -0.16 -0.86 16.29
CA ASN A 57 1.29 -0.79 16.49
C ASN A 57 1.97 0.33 15.70
N MET A 58 1.77 0.38 14.40
CA MET A 58 2.32 1.44 13.54
C MET A 58 1.29 1.73 12.46
N SER A 59 0.80 2.96 12.40
CA SER A 59 -0.18 3.39 11.40
C SER A 59 0.43 3.42 10.00
N GLY A 60 -0.44 3.53 8.98
CA GLY A 60 0.03 3.62 7.60
C GLY A 60 0.92 4.83 7.36
N ILE A 61 0.57 5.99 7.92
CA ILE A 61 1.37 7.20 7.73
C ILE A 61 2.73 7.09 8.43
N GLU A 62 2.77 6.50 9.62
CA GLU A 62 4.02 6.25 10.34
C GLU A 62 4.93 5.30 9.56
N PHE A 63 4.35 4.22 9.05
CA PHE A 63 5.07 3.27 8.19
C PHE A 63 5.64 3.97 6.96
N LEU A 64 4.83 4.76 6.27
CA LEU A 64 5.24 5.42 5.04
C LEU A 64 6.41 6.37 5.28
N ARG A 65 6.37 7.15 6.36
CA ARG A 65 7.46 8.04 6.73
C ARG A 65 8.74 7.25 7.01
N ALA A 66 8.62 6.16 7.76
CA ALA A 66 9.76 5.29 8.07
C ALA A 66 10.33 4.62 6.81
N LEU A 67 9.44 4.15 5.92
CA LEU A 67 9.83 3.53 4.66
C LEU A 67 10.68 4.48 3.82
N ARG A 68 10.24 5.72 3.67
CA ARG A 68 10.95 6.69 2.82
C ARG A 68 12.33 7.08 3.37
N GLN A 69 12.61 6.76 4.64
CA GLN A 69 13.93 6.94 5.25
C GLN A 69 14.84 5.71 5.09
N GLU A 70 14.29 4.57 4.69
CA GLU A 70 15.07 3.36 4.49
C GLU A 70 15.87 3.42 3.19
N SER A 71 16.99 2.71 3.16
CA SER A 71 17.78 2.56 1.93
C SER A 71 16.93 1.86 0.85
N GLY A 72 16.78 2.51 -0.28
CA GLY A 72 15.91 2.02 -1.36
C GLY A 72 14.43 2.23 -1.11
N GLY A 73 14.07 2.84 0.02
CA GLY A 73 12.66 3.05 0.40
C GLY A 73 11.95 4.15 -0.38
N ASP A 74 12.64 4.86 -1.23
CA ASP A 74 12.06 5.85 -2.14
C ASP A 74 11.53 5.21 -3.44
N ARG A 75 11.89 3.94 -3.72
CA ARG A 75 11.53 3.28 -4.98
C ARG A 75 10.12 2.69 -5.05
N PRO A 76 9.56 2.07 -3.99
CA PRO A 76 8.23 1.51 -4.10
C PRO A 76 7.17 2.55 -4.45
N ILE A 77 6.27 2.17 -5.34
CA ILE A 77 5.06 2.95 -5.61
C ILE A 77 4.07 2.62 -4.49
N VAL A 78 3.65 3.64 -3.74
CA VAL A 78 2.72 3.45 -2.63
C VAL A 78 1.35 4.01 -3.00
N VAL A 79 0.34 3.13 -2.99
CA VAL A 79 -1.06 3.49 -3.16
C VAL A 79 -1.71 3.40 -1.78
N PHE A 80 -2.13 4.54 -1.26
CA PHE A 80 -2.71 4.65 0.09
C PHE A 80 -4.19 4.31 0.04
N CYS A 81 -4.64 3.44 0.94
CA CYS A 81 -6.01 2.92 0.95
C CYS A 81 -6.72 3.39 2.23
N THR A 82 -7.85 4.08 2.09
CA THR A 82 -8.53 4.68 3.24
C THR A 82 -10.03 4.75 3.05
N THR A 83 -10.77 4.76 4.16
CA THR A 83 -12.19 5.12 4.16
C THR A 83 -12.39 6.61 4.33
N GLU A 84 -11.32 7.35 4.62
CA GLU A 84 -11.37 8.79 4.82
C GLU A 84 -11.28 9.54 3.50
N ASN A 85 -12.17 10.49 3.28
CA ASN A 85 -12.12 11.35 2.10
C ASN A 85 -11.79 12.81 2.46
N ASP A 86 -11.34 13.05 3.69
CA ASP A 86 -10.92 14.37 4.15
C ASP A 86 -9.64 14.75 3.41
N ILE A 87 -9.64 15.93 2.83
CA ILE A 87 -8.50 16.45 2.08
C ILE A 87 -7.23 16.52 2.94
N ASN A 88 -7.37 16.74 4.25
CA ASN A 88 -6.21 16.78 5.16
C ASN A 88 -5.52 15.44 5.27
N PHE A 89 -6.28 14.33 5.32
CA PHE A 89 -5.70 12.98 5.33
C PHE A 89 -4.98 12.69 4.03
N ILE A 90 -5.61 13.01 2.92
CA ILE A 90 -5.03 12.79 1.59
C ILE A 90 -3.75 13.61 1.44
N THR A 91 -3.78 14.86 1.85
CA THR A 91 -2.61 15.74 1.80
C THR A 91 -1.46 15.20 2.65
N GLN A 92 -1.74 14.72 3.86
CA GLN A 92 -0.72 14.12 4.73
C GLN A 92 -0.09 12.88 4.09
N ALA A 93 -0.91 12.03 3.45
CA ALA A 93 -0.40 10.84 2.78
C ALA A 93 0.53 11.21 1.64
N MET A 94 0.13 12.16 0.81
CA MET A 94 0.94 12.60 -0.33
C MET A 94 2.23 13.27 0.13
N GLU A 95 2.18 14.09 1.17
CA GLU A 95 3.36 14.73 1.74
C GLU A 95 4.33 13.72 2.36
N ALA A 96 3.79 12.63 2.91
CA ALA A 96 4.61 11.55 3.49
C ALA A 96 5.26 10.68 2.41
N GLY A 97 4.88 10.84 1.15
CA GLY A 97 5.51 10.15 0.02
C GLY A 97 4.64 9.12 -0.68
N ALA A 98 3.32 9.14 -0.48
CA ALA A 98 2.41 8.29 -1.25
C ALA A 98 2.35 8.77 -2.70
N ASN A 99 2.18 7.84 -3.63
CA ASN A 99 2.08 8.15 -5.05
C ASN A 99 0.65 8.38 -5.49
N GLU A 100 -0.30 7.71 -4.82
CA GLU A 100 -1.73 7.84 -5.11
C GLU A 100 -2.53 7.33 -3.92
N TYR A 101 -3.84 7.57 -3.92
CA TYR A 101 -4.73 7.03 -2.90
C TYR A 101 -5.94 6.37 -3.56
N ILE A 102 -6.58 5.47 -2.80
CA ILE A 102 -7.77 4.76 -3.25
C ILE A 102 -8.75 4.69 -2.07
N MET A 103 -10.05 4.83 -2.34
CA MET A 103 -11.07 4.75 -1.32
C MET A 103 -11.52 3.31 -1.10
N LYS A 104 -11.80 2.95 0.14
CA LYS A 104 -12.46 1.70 0.52
C LYS A 104 -13.97 1.93 0.57
N PRO A 105 -14.78 0.95 0.16
CA PRO A 105 -14.39 -0.30 -0.47
C PRO A 105 -14.02 -0.09 -1.94
N PHE A 106 -13.13 -0.93 -2.44
CA PHE A 106 -12.73 -0.90 -3.84
C PHE A 106 -13.03 -2.26 -4.49
N ASP A 107 -13.19 -2.25 -5.81
CA ASP A 107 -13.31 -3.46 -6.62
C ASP A 107 -12.11 -3.58 -7.56
N ARG A 108 -12.10 -4.62 -8.37
CA ARG A 108 -11.02 -4.85 -9.33
C ARG A 108 -10.83 -3.68 -10.28
N GLU A 109 -11.93 -3.13 -10.80
CA GLU A 109 -11.88 -2.05 -11.78
C GLU A 109 -11.22 -0.80 -11.19
N ILE A 110 -11.60 -0.44 -9.97
CA ILE A 110 -11.04 0.72 -9.27
C ILE A 110 -9.55 0.52 -8.97
N LEU A 111 -9.20 -0.66 -8.46
CA LEU A 111 -7.80 -0.97 -8.11
C LEU A 111 -6.92 -1.00 -9.34
N GLU A 112 -7.38 -1.63 -10.39
CA GLU A 112 -6.65 -1.71 -11.67
C GLU A 112 -6.42 -0.33 -12.25
N ALA A 113 -7.45 0.53 -12.23
CA ALA A 113 -7.36 1.89 -12.76
C ALA A 113 -6.30 2.71 -12.01
N LYS A 114 -6.28 2.62 -10.67
CA LYS A 114 -5.29 3.33 -9.87
C LYS A 114 -3.87 2.82 -10.12
N PHE A 115 -3.71 1.53 -10.24
CA PHE A 115 -2.40 0.93 -10.54
C PHE A 115 -1.93 1.32 -11.95
N ALA A 116 -2.85 1.47 -12.90
CA ALA A 116 -2.52 1.97 -14.24
C ALA A 116 -2.07 3.44 -14.19
N GLU A 117 -2.74 4.27 -13.40
CA GLU A 117 -2.40 5.69 -13.25
C GLU A 117 -0.95 5.89 -12.77
N VAL A 118 -0.46 5.00 -11.91
CA VAL A 118 0.90 5.11 -11.37
C VAL A 118 1.92 4.25 -12.12
N GLY A 119 1.52 3.68 -13.25
CA GLY A 119 2.44 2.97 -14.13
C GLY A 119 2.77 1.54 -13.71
N LEU A 120 1.99 0.94 -12.83
CA LEU A 120 2.22 -0.44 -12.37
C LEU A 120 1.62 -1.48 -13.30
N VAL A 121 0.60 -1.13 -14.04
CA VAL A 121 -0.03 -2.03 -15.01
C VAL A 121 -0.29 -1.34 -16.34
#